data_fdd4c21b23714a19a570a6b3262a9b24
#
_entry.id   fdd4c21b23714a19a570a6b3262a9b24
#
_cell.length_a   1.000
_cell.length_b   1.000
_cell.length_c   1.000
_cell.angle_alpha   90.00
_cell.angle_beta   90.00
_cell.angle_gamma   90.00
#
_symmetry.space_group_name_H-M   'P 1'
#
loop_
_entity.id
_entity.type
_entity.pdbx_description
1 polymer ?
#
loop_
_entity_poly.entity_id
_entity_poly.type
_entity_poly.pdbx_seq_one_letter_code
_entity_poly.pdbx_strand_id
1 'polypeptide(L)'
;MPLTLRRPTTSQQWSTRLLDGLLFLAAATALIWSLPIRTPWIGLDPGWVESLVQATDAGRLYGSDVVFTFGPYHQLYTGQVSENLNFFLLGRWLYGLGWGAAMLSLRRQIGHPL
;
A
#
# COMPACT_ATOMS: atom_id res chain seq x y z
N MET A 1 -36.75 28.68 15.15
CA MET A 1 -35.42 29.10 15.69
C MET A 1 -34.37 28.60 14.71
N PRO A 2 -33.68 29.44 13.93
CA PRO A 2 -32.67 28.94 12.99
C PRO A 2 -31.42 28.55 13.75
N LEU A 3 -30.99 27.28 13.56
CA LEU A 3 -29.71 26.79 14.04
C LEU A 3 -28.57 27.47 13.28
N THR A 4 -27.95 28.46 13.89
CA THR A 4 -26.75 29.12 13.34
C THR A 4 -25.60 28.12 13.44
N LEU A 5 -25.28 27.46 12.34
CA LEU A 5 -24.07 26.62 12.23
C LEU A 5 -22.84 27.53 12.41
N ARG A 6 -22.22 27.42 13.56
CA ARG A 6 -20.99 28.13 13.91
C ARG A 6 -19.87 27.70 12.97
N ARG A 7 -19.37 28.58 12.12
CA ARG A 7 -18.20 28.27 11.28
C ARG A 7 -17.01 27.93 12.16
N PRO A 8 -16.28 26.83 11.84
CA PRO A 8 -15.10 26.45 12.62
C PRO A 8 -14.06 27.58 12.60
N THR A 9 -13.44 27.83 13.74
CA THR A 9 -12.35 28.80 13.85
C THR A 9 -11.12 28.30 13.10
N THR A 10 -10.26 29.22 12.66
CA THR A 10 -9.03 28.90 11.94
C THR A 10 -8.15 27.90 12.71
N SER A 11 -8.07 28.00 14.04
CA SER A 11 -7.33 27.06 14.89
C SER A 11 -7.89 25.63 14.84
N GLN A 12 -9.22 25.48 14.79
CA GLN A 12 -9.85 24.16 14.64
C GLN A 12 -9.59 23.54 13.26
N GLN A 13 -9.51 24.33 12.22
CA GLN A 13 -9.19 23.84 10.88
C GLN A 13 -7.73 23.34 10.78
N TRP A 14 -6.79 24.00 11.44
CA TRP A 14 -5.40 23.58 11.47
C TRP A 14 -5.22 22.28 12.25
N SER A 15 -5.87 22.15 13.41
CA SER A 15 -5.79 20.92 14.21
C SER A 15 -6.39 19.71 13.50
N THR A 16 -7.49 19.86 12.77
CA THR A 16 -8.06 18.76 11.98
C THR A 16 -7.17 18.36 10.81
N ARG A 17 -6.53 19.31 10.11
CA ARG A 17 -5.59 18.98 9.02
C ARG A 17 -4.33 18.26 9.52
N LEU A 18 -3.80 18.68 10.67
CA LEU A 18 -2.67 17.99 11.31
C LEU A 18 -3.04 16.56 11.71
N LEU A 19 -4.20 16.37 12.32
CA LEU A 19 -4.71 15.06 12.70
C LEU A 19 -4.90 14.16 11.47
N ASP A 20 -5.45 14.69 10.39
CA ASP A 20 -5.62 13.97 9.11
C ASP A 20 -4.27 13.56 8.54
N GLY A 21 -3.28 14.43 8.56
CA GLY A 21 -1.92 14.14 8.11
C GLY A 21 -1.26 13.03 8.94
N LEU A 22 -1.39 13.09 10.27
CA LEU A 22 -0.87 12.08 11.19
C LEU A 22 -1.54 10.72 10.99
N LEU A 23 -2.87 10.70 10.83
CA LEU A 23 -3.60 9.46 10.57
C LEU A 23 -3.23 8.85 9.22
N PHE A 24 -3.07 9.69 8.19
CA PHE A 24 -2.60 9.25 6.89
C PHE A 24 -1.22 8.61 6.99
N LEU A 25 -0.27 9.29 7.65
CA LEU A 25 1.09 8.79 7.83
C LEU A 25 1.11 7.49 8.64
N ALA A 26 0.35 7.43 9.73
CA ALA A 26 0.24 6.23 10.57
C ALA A 26 -0.33 5.04 9.79
N ALA A 27 -1.41 5.25 9.01
CA ALA A 27 -2.03 4.20 8.20
C ALA A 27 -1.08 3.71 7.10
N ALA A 28 -0.41 4.62 6.39
CA ALA A 28 0.58 4.28 5.37
C ALA A 28 1.73 3.47 5.96
N THR A 29 2.28 3.92 7.10
CA THR A 29 3.39 3.24 7.78
C THR A 29 2.97 1.86 8.29
N ALA A 30 1.80 1.75 8.93
CA ALA A 30 1.29 0.48 9.42
C ALA A 30 1.10 -0.54 8.29
N LEU A 31 0.59 -0.09 7.14
CA LEU A 31 0.39 -0.97 5.99
C LEU A 31 1.71 -1.43 5.38
N ILE A 32 2.69 -0.55 5.27
CA ILE A 32 4.03 -0.90 4.78
C ILE A 32 4.68 -1.91 5.70
N TRP A 33 4.53 -1.75 7.02
CA TRP A 33 5.14 -2.63 8.03
C TRP A 33 4.42 -3.96 8.20
N SER A 34 3.11 -4.01 7.95
CA SER A 34 2.29 -5.22 8.14
C SER A 34 2.48 -6.28 7.08
N LEU A 35 3.06 -5.93 5.91
CA LEU A 35 3.32 -6.89 4.85
C LEU A 35 4.58 -7.70 5.19
N PRO A 36 4.47 -8.98 5.55
CA PRO A 36 5.63 -9.77 5.93
C PRO A 36 6.58 -9.96 4.74
N ILE A 37 7.87 -9.80 4.99
CA ILE A 37 8.90 -10.32 4.07
C ILE A 37 8.97 -11.82 4.33
N ARG A 38 8.70 -12.62 3.31
CA ARG A 38 8.70 -14.08 3.44
C ARG A 38 10.01 -14.62 2.91
N THR A 39 10.59 -15.54 3.67
CA THR A 39 11.70 -16.38 3.21
C THR A 39 11.15 -17.59 2.43
N PRO A 40 11.89 -18.08 1.44
CA PRO A 40 11.54 -19.32 0.75
C PRO A 40 11.38 -20.47 1.75
N TRP A 41 10.33 -21.27 1.59
CA TRP A 41 10.16 -22.51 2.35
C TRP A 41 9.80 -23.67 1.41
N ILE A 42 9.92 -24.89 1.88
CA ILE A 42 9.68 -26.09 1.08
C ILE A 42 8.17 -26.33 0.97
N GLY A 43 7.66 -26.53 -0.26
CA GLY A 43 6.26 -26.83 -0.55
C GLY A 43 5.88 -26.53 -1.98
N LEU A 44 4.67 -26.94 -2.39
CA LEU A 44 4.17 -26.71 -3.75
C LEU A 44 3.94 -25.21 -4.02
N ASP A 45 3.21 -24.54 -3.11
CA ASP A 45 2.91 -23.10 -3.23
C ASP A 45 4.16 -22.23 -3.11
N PRO A 46 5.10 -22.47 -2.19
CA PRO A 46 6.36 -21.76 -2.18
C PRO A 46 7.20 -21.96 -3.44
N GLY A 47 7.13 -23.13 -4.05
CA GLY A 47 7.92 -23.48 -5.24
C GLY A 47 7.61 -22.57 -6.44
N TRP A 48 6.32 -22.26 -6.71
CA TRP A 48 6.00 -21.35 -7.81
C TRP A 48 6.38 -19.90 -7.51
N VAL A 49 6.30 -19.47 -6.24
CA VAL A 49 6.73 -18.14 -5.83
C VAL A 49 8.22 -17.96 -6.03
N GLU A 50 9.02 -18.96 -5.62
CA GLU A 50 10.47 -18.98 -5.83
C GLU A 50 10.82 -18.95 -7.32
N SER A 51 10.10 -19.71 -8.15
CA SER A 51 10.28 -19.69 -9.60
C SER A 51 10.03 -18.33 -10.21
N LEU A 52 9.06 -17.57 -9.70
CA LEU A 52 8.81 -16.18 -10.15
C LEU A 52 9.92 -15.22 -9.73
N VAL A 53 10.46 -15.38 -8.52
CA VAL A 53 11.61 -14.59 -8.05
C VAL A 53 12.81 -14.86 -8.96
N GLN A 54 13.16 -16.12 -9.19
CA GLN A 54 14.25 -16.50 -10.07
C GLN A 54 14.06 -16.02 -11.52
N ALA A 55 12.83 -16.06 -12.04
CA ALA A 55 12.53 -15.54 -13.37
C ALA A 55 12.74 -14.00 -13.43
N THR A 56 12.36 -13.29 -12.38
CA THR A 56 12.60 -11.84 -12.27
C THR A 56 14.09 -11.52 -12.22
N ASP A 57 14.84 -12.23 -11.39
CA ASP A 57 16.28 -12.01 -11.24
C ASP A 57 17.06 -12.40 -12.51
N ALA A 58 16.56 -13.40 -13.26
CA ALA A 58 17.09 -13.75 -14.58
C ALA A 58 16.66 -12.81 -15.71
N GLY A 59 15.91 -11.74 -15.42
CA GLY A 59 15.45 -10.75 -16.40
C GLY A 59 14.46 -11.31 -17.43
N ARG A 60 13.71 -12.36 -17.10
CA ARG A 60 12.71 -12.96 -17.98
C ARG A 60 11.56 -11.98 -18.22
N LEU A 61 11.06 -11.96 -19.45
CA LEU A 61 9.95 -11.08 -19.84
C LEU A 61 8.61 -11.71 -19.46
N TYR A 62 7.86 -11.01 -18.62
CA TYR A 62 6.49 -11.42 -18.30
C TYR A 62 5.57 -11.17 -19.50
N GLY A 63 4.73 -12.15 -19.78
CA GLY A 63 3.85 -12.17 -20.94
C GLY A 63 4.41 -12.95 -22.13
N SER A 64 5.73 -13.14 -22.23
CA SER A 64 6.37 -13.97 -23.26
C SER A 64 7.07 -15.19 -22.68
N ASP A 65 8.04 -14.98 -21.79
CA ASP A 65 8.85 -16.06 -21.21
C ASP A 65 8.19 -16.65 -19.97
N VAL A 66 7.45 -15.82 -19.25
CA VAL A 66 6.72 -16.20 -18.02
C VAL A 66 5.28 -15.72 -18.15
N VAL A 67 4.33 -16.65 -18.16
CA VAL A 67 2.90 -16.34 -18.15
C VAL A 67 2.36 -16.69 -16.78
N PHE A 68 2.12 -15.67 -15.96
CA PHE A 68 1.56 -15.84 -14.61
C PHE A 68 0.64 -14.67 -14.23
N THR A 69 -0.39 -14.97 -13.43
CA THR A 69 -1.49 -14.04 -13.11
C THR A 69 -1.01 -12.72 -12.48
N PHE A 70 0.03 -12.74 -11.65
CA PHE A 70 0.52 -11.55 -10.96
C PHE A 70 1.57 -10.75 -11.74
N GLY A 71 2.07 -11.31 -12.85
CA GLY A 71 3.10 -10.66 -13.66
C GLY A 71 4.34 -10.23 -12.86
N PRO A 72 4.99 -9.13 -13.25
CA PRO A 72 6.21 -8.65 -12.60
C PRO A 72 5.98 -8.10 -11.18
N TYR A 73 4.72 -7.92 -10.78
CA TYR A 73 4.36 -7.39 -9.45
C TYR A 73 4.12 -8.49 -8.40
N HIS A 74 4.41 -9.77 -8.72
CA HIS A 74 4.21 -10.89 -7.81
C HIS A 74 4.82 -10.67 -6.43
N GLN A 75 5.95 -9.97 -6.34
CA GLN A 75 6.66 -9.69 -5.08
C GLN A 75 5.79 -8.91 -4.09
N LEU A 76 4.97 -7.97 -4.57
CA LEU A 76 4.07 -7.18 -3.72
C LEU A 76 2.99 -8.05 -3.07
N TYR A 77 2.55 -9.09 -3.77
CA TYR A 77 1.55 -10.03 -3.29
C TYR A 77 2.15 -11.13 -2.43
N THR A 78 3.22 -11.74 -2.90
CA THR A 78 3.83 -12.91 -2.24
C THR A 78 4.66 -12.54 -1.01
N GLY A 79 5.18 -11.31 -0.96
CA GLY A 79 6.10 -10.86 0.08
C GLY A 79 7.51 -11.45 -0.02
N GLN A 80 7.78 -12.22 -1.07
CA GLN A 80 9.12 -12.73 -1.38
C GLN A 80 9.87 -11.73 -2.24
N VAL A 81 11.07 -11.36 -1.82
CA VAL A 81 11.86 -10.30 -2.42
C VAL A 81 12.90 -10.89 -3.35
N SER A 82 12.98 -10.37 -4.57
CA SER A 82 14.07 -10.61 -5.50
C SER A 82 15.30 -9.76 -5.11
N GLU A 83 16.38 -9.86 -5.87
CA GLU A 83 17.57 -9.00 -5.70
C GLU A 83 17.24 -7.51 -5.82
N ASN A 84 16.14 -7.15 -6.49
CA ASN A 84 15.70 -5.75 -6.63
C ASN A 84 14.83 -5.27 -5.46
N LEU A 85 15.43 -5.17 -4.29
CA LEU A 85 14.78 -4.67 -3.07
C LEU A 85 14.17 -3.28 -3.25
N ASN A 86 14.78 -2.40 -4.03
CA ASN A 86 14.30 -1.03 -4.24
C ASN A 86 12.94 -1.01 -4.93
N PHE A 87 12.74 -1.86 -5.92
CA PHE A 87 11.45 -1.98 -6.61
C PHE A 87 10.35 -2.48 -5.65
N PHE A 88 10.68 -3.47 -4.83
CA PHE A 88 9.76 -3.98 -3.82
C PHE A 88 9.36 -2.91 -2.80
N LEU A 89 10.33 -2.17 -2.26
CA LEU A 89 10.09 -1.09 -1.32
C LEU A 89 9.26 0.04 -1.94
N LEU A 90 9.59 0.45 -3.17
CA LEU A 90 8.81 1.46 -3.90
C LEU A 90 7.35 1.05 -4.06
N GLY A 91 7.11 -0.20 -4.47
CA GLY A 91 5.75 -0.74 -4.61
C GLY A 91 4.98 -0.73 -3.29
N ARG A 92 5.63 -1.11 -2.19
CA ARG A 92 5.03 -1.07 -0.83
C ARG A 92 4.67 0.36 -0.42
N TRP A 93 5.55 1.33 -0.67
CA TRP A 93 5.28 2.73 -0.40
C TRP A 93 4.10 3.26 -1.21
N LEU A 94 4.06 2.99 -2.51
CA LEU A 94 2.94 3.39 -3.38
C LEU A 94 1.61 2.78 -2.92
N TYR A 95 1.63 1.52 -2.53
CA TYR A 95 0.46 0.83 -2.01
C TYR A 95 -0.01 1.45 -0.68
N GLY A 96 0.90 1.69 0.26
CA GLY A 96 0.60 2.33 1.55
C GLY A 96 0.04 3.74 1.39
N LEU A 97 0.65 4.55 0.52
CA LEU A 97 0.17 5.91 0.21
C LEU A 97 -1.21 5.90 -0.45
N GLY A 98 -1.46 4.96 -1.37
CA GLY A 98 -2.76 4.80 -2.02
C GLY A 98 -3.87 4.48 -1.02
N TRP A 99 -3.63 3.54 -0.12
CA TRP A 99 -4.57 3.21 0.96
C TRP A 99 -4.79 4.37 1.94
N GLY A 100 -3.71 5.05 2.33
CA GLY A 100 -3.80 6.23 3.18
C GLY A 100 -4.65 7.32 2.54
N ALA A 101 -4.46 7.59 1.25
CA ALA A 101 -5.26 8.55 0.49
C ALA A 101 -6.74 8.15 0.40
N ALA A 102 -7.03 6.86 0.18
CA ALA A 102 -8.39 6.34 0.16
C ALA A 102 -9.09 6.53 1.51
N MET A 103 -8.44 6.17 2.61
CA MET A 103 -8.96 6.35 3.96
C MET A 103 -9.22 7.81 4.30
N LEU A 104 -8.31 8.71 3.91
CA LEU A 104 -8.47 10.14 4.13
C LEU A 104 -9.65 10.70 3.32
N SER A 105 -9.84 10.23 2.08
CA SER A 105 -10.97 10.61 1.23
C SER A 105 -12.31 10.18 1.82
N LEU A 106 -12.40 8.93 2.30
CA LEU A 106 -13.58 8.41 2.99
C LEU A 106 -13.92 9.21 4.23
N ARG A 107 -12.93 9.52 5.07
CA ARG A 107 -13.13 10.33 6.26
C ARG A 107 -13.70 11.71 5.95
N ARG A 108 -13.21 12.36 4.89
CA ARG A 108 -13.70 13.68 4.47
C ARG A 108 -15.15 13.62 3.98
N GLN A 109 -15.54 12.55 3.30
CA GLN A 109 -16.92 12.35 2.86
C GLN A 109 -17.89 12.14 4.03
N ILE A 110 -17.51 11.35 5.04
CA ILE A 110 -18.31 11.07 6.23
C ILE A 110 -18.43 12.33 7.12
N GLY A 111 -17.40 13.15 7.16
CA GLY A 111 -17.38 14.39 7.96
C GLY A 111 -18.18 15.57 7.38
N HIS A 112 -18.72 15.44 6.16
CA HIS A 112 -19.65 16.40 5.53
C HIS A 112 -21.02 15.72 5.39
N PRO A 113 -21.91 15.82 6.42
CA PRO A 113 -23.31 15.47 6.21
C PRO A 113 -23.89 16.41 5.15
N LEU A 114 -24.57 15.84 4.18
CA LEU A 114 -25.33 16.52 3.13
C LEU A 114 -26.37 17.48 3.72
#